data_78556c0ad14483f622da501be27de66c
#
_entry.id   78556c0ad14483f622da501be27de66c
#
_cell.length_a   1.000
_cell.length_b   1.000
_cell.length_c   1.000
_cell.angle_alpha   90.00
_cell.angle_beta   90.00
_cell.angle_gamma   90.00
#
_symmetry.space_group_name_H-M   'P 1'
#
loop_
_entity.id
_entity.type
_entity.pdbx_description
1 polymer ?
#
loop_
_entity_poly.entity_id
_entity_poly.type
_entity_poly.pdbx_seq_one_letter_code
_entity_poly.pdbx_strand_id
1 'polypeptide(L)'
;YLKRSKGIVIPIGSTEQHGPNGLIGTDALCPEIIAREAGDEAGFMVGPTFNVGVAQHHLGFPGSITLRPSTMVAAMNDWIDSLARHGFERIYFLNGHGGNIATIQAAFAESYAGWSLDGEACPYQLKSDNWFTLPGVMDVCKSIFPMGEGSHATASEVSVTYYGYPEAQKTVEMSPKIAPEGDFTDAADYRNTFPDGRIGSDPSQATPEKGAEIVKAAKASLIKQVEAFFEA
;
A
#
# COMPACT_ATOMS: atom_id res chain seq x y z
N TYR A 1 22.78 -4.38 -11.88
CA TYR A 1 22.31 -4.01 -10.56
C TYR A 1 22.72 -5.03 -9.50
N LEU A 2 22.49 -6.31 -9.71
CA LEU A 2 22.82 -7.41 -8.77
C LEU A 2 24.32 -7.54 -8.41
N LYS A 3 25.22 -6.89 -9.15
CA LYS A 3 26.65 -6.78 -8.77
C LYS A 3 26.90 -5.82 -7.61
N ARG A 4 25.98 -4.86 -7.38
CA ARG A 4 26.12 -3.84 -6.35
C ARG A 4 25.09 -3.93 -5.20
N SER A 5 23.93 -4.52 -5.44
CA SER A 5 22.86 -4.69 -4.44
C SER A 5 22.08 -5.97 -4.70
N LYS A 6 21.68 -6.63 -3.64
CA LYS A 6 20.82 -7.82 -3.66
C LYS A 6 19.40 -7.52 -3.20
N GLY A 7 19.09 -6.25 -2.99
CA GLY A 7 17.79 -5.79 -2.50
C GLY A 7 16.89 -5.28 -3.61
N ILE A 8 15.57 -5.44 -3.42
CA ILE A 8 14.52 -4.87 -4.27
C ILE A 8 13.33 -4.45 -3.43
N VAL A 9 12.69 -3.34 -3.81
CA VAL A 9 11.42 -2.88 -3.22
C VAL A 9 10.29 -3.20 -4.18
N ILE A 10 9.23 -3.85 -3.68
CA ILE A 10 8.01 -4.17 -4.43
C ILE A 10 6.87 -3.36 -3.83
N PRO A 11 6.32 -2.36 -4.54
CA PRO A 11 5.07 -1.74 -4.12
C PRO A 11 3.93 -2.76 -4.21
N ILE A 12 3.05 -2.80 -3.20
CA ILE A 12 1.89 -3.70 -3.17
C ILE A 12 0.68 -2.97 -2.63
N GLY A 13 -0.47 -3.14 -3.24
CA GLY A 13 -1.69 -2.46 -2.83
C GLY A 13 -2.94 -3.18 -3.29
N SER A 14 -3.95 -2.40 -3.68
CA SER A 14 -5.24 -2.90 -4.13
C SER A 14 -5.82 -2.02 -5.24
N THR A 15 -6.73 -2.60 -6.02
CA THR A 15 -7.55 -1.88 -6.99
C THR A 15 -8.98 -1.88 -6.48
N GLU A 16 -9.35 -0.85 -5.73
CA GLU A 16 -10.63 -0.73 -5.04
C GLU A 16 -11.13 0.72 -5.00
N GLN A 17 -12.41 0.88 -4.70
CA GLN A 17 -13.02 2.19 -4.54
C GLN A 17 -12.36 3.02 -3.43
N HIS A 18 -12.25 4.33 -3.63
CA HIS A 18 -11.73 5.28 -2.64
C HIS A 18 -12.65 6.52 -2.52
N GLY A 19 -13.93 6.25 -2.22
CA GLY A 19 -14.93 7.30 -2.06
C GLY A 19 -15.24 8.06 -3.35
N PRO A 20 -15.97 9.19 -3.25
CA PRO A 20 -16.47 9.90 -4.42
C PRO A 20 -15.40 10.57 -5.30
N ASN A 21 -14.24 10.92 -4.73
CA ASN A 21 -13.19 11.66 -5.42
C ASN A 21 -11.84 10.93 -5.52
N GLY A 22 -11.63 9.86 -4.77
CA GLY A 22 -10.39 9.07 -4.85
C GLY A 22 -10.29 8.25 -6.14
N LEU A 23 -9.07 7.87 -6.50
CA LEU A 23 -8.79 6.97 -7.61
C LEU A 23 -9.00 5.50 -7.19
N ILE A 24 -9.55 4.67 -8.07
CA ILE A 24 -9.78 3.25 -7.76
C ILE A 24 -8.48 2.50 -7.41
N GLY A 25 -7.36 2.90 -7.97
CA GLY A 25 -6.05 2.29 -7.68
C GLY A 25 -5.26 2.93 -6.54
N THR A 26 -5.85 3.76 -5.69
CA THR A 26 -5.16 4.56 -4.66
C THR A 26 -4.17 3.74 -3.84
N ASP A 27 -4.57 2.57 -3.35
CA ASP A 27 -3.71 1.71 -2.53
C ASP A 27 -2.48 1.17 -3.25
N ALA A 28 -2.56 0.99 -4.56
CA ALA A 28 -1.42 0.58 -5.37
C ALA A 28 -0.56 1.79 -5.79
N LEU A 29 -1.21 2.92 -6.09
CA LEU A 29 -0.55 4.13 -6.56
C LEU A 29 0.27 4.82 -5.46
N CYS A 30 -0.23 4.89 -4.22
CA CYS A 30 0.50 5.52 -3.12
C CYS A 30 1.88 4.88 -2.88
N PRO A 31 2.00 3.57 -2.63
CA PRO A 31 3.30 2.94 -2.44
C PRO A 31 4.16 2.98 -3.71
N GLU A 32 3.56 2.92 -4.91
CA GLU A 32 4.30 3.07 -6.17
C GLU A 32 4.97 4.44 -6.29
N ILE A 33 4.22 5.52 -6.09
CA ILE A 33 4.74 6.90 -6.14
C ILE A 33 5.88 7.06 -5.14
N ILE A 34 5.66 6.67 -3.89
CA ILE A 34 6.64 6.81 -2.81
C ILE A 34 7.90 5.97 -3.07
N ALA A 35 7.73 4.71 -3.48
CA ALA A 35 8.86 3.81 -3.74
C ALA A 35 9.71 4.26 -4.94
N ARG A 36 9.07 4.72 -6.02
CA ARG A 36 9.79 5.22 -7.21
C ARG A 36 10.62 6.44 -6.89
N GLU A 37 10.07 7.44 -6.22
CA GLU A 37 10.84 8.61 -5.80
C GLU A 37 11.98 8.27 -4.83
N ALA A 38 11.74 7.33 -3.91
CA ALA A 38 12.78 6.86 -3.00
C ALA A 38 13.89 6.09 -3.74
N GLY A 39 13.52 5.23 -4.68
CA GLY A 39 14.46 4.48 -5.50
C GLY A 39 15.30 5.36 -6.42
N ASP A 40 14.69 6.40 -7.01
CA ASP A 40 15.40 7.38 -7.84
C ASP A 40 16.41 8.20 -7.01
N GLU A 41 16.08 8.54 -5.75
CA GLU A 41 16.97 9.29 -4.86
C GLU A 41 18.09 8.42 -4.27
N ALA A 42 17.75 7.24 -3.75
CA ALA A 42 18.70 6.38 -3.03
C ALA A 42 19.35 5.29 -3.91
N GLY A 43 18.90 5.13 -5.16
CA GLY A 43 19.51 4.22 -6.13
C GLY A 43 19.18 2.74 -5.94
N PHE A 44 18.17 2.38 -5.14
CA PHE A 44 17.69 1.01 -5.07
C PHE A 44 16.69 0.68 -6.18
N MET A 45 16.59 -0.61 -6.53
CA MET A 45 15.65 -1.06 -7.55
C MET A 45 14.24 -1.14 -6.99
N VAL A 46 13.27 -0.62 -7.75
CA VAL A 46 11.85 -0.78 -7.52
C VAL A 46 11.27 -1.69 -8.61
N GLY A 47 10.63 -2.77 -8.20
CA GLY A 47 9.98 -3.72 -9.10
C GLY A 47 8.59 -3.26 -9.54
N PRO A 48 7.90 -4.07 -10.36
CA PRO A 48 6.52 -3.81 -10.73
C PRO A 48 5.60 -3.77 -9.51
N THR A 49 4.55 -2.96 -9.58
CA THR A 49 3.56 -2.87 -8.50
C THR A 49 2.63 -4.08 -8.52
N PHE A 50 2.49 -4.76 -7.39
CA PHE A 50 1.46 -5.78 -7.16
C PHE A 50 0.15 -5.06 -6.84
N ASN A 51 -0.66 -4.78 -7.88
CA ASN A 51 -1.75 -3.80 -7.82
C ASN A 51 -3.14 -4.37 -7.53
N VAL A 52 -3.30 -5.68 -7.35
CA VAL A 52 -4.56 -6.32 -6.98
C VAL A 52 -4.36 -7.14 -5.71
N GLY A 53 -4.94 -6.68 -4.60
CA GLY A 53 -4.85 -7.30 -3.29
C GLY A 53 -6.14 -7.97 -2.84
N VAL A 54 -6.32 -8.06 -1.52
CA VAL A 54 -7.49 -8.66 -0.85
C VAL A 54 -8.46 -7.55 -0.46
N ALA A 55 -9.44 -7.29 -1.33
CA ALA A 55 -10.41 -6.19 -1.23
C ALA A 55 -11.86 -6.66 -1.42
N GLN A 56 -12.22 -7.87 -0.96
CA GLN A 56 -13.56 -8.46 -1.16
C GLN A 56 -14.68 -7.60 -0.61
N HIS A 57 -14.45 -6.88 0.47
CA HIS A 57 -15.44 -6.00 1.09
C HIS A 57 -15.77 -4.76 0.24
N HIS A 58 -14.94 -4.42 -0.74
CA HIS A 58 -15.20 -3.32 -1.69
C HIS A 58 -15.93 -3.75 -2.97
N LEU A 59 -16.26 -5.05 -3.14
CA LEU A 59 -16.95 -5.54 -4.35
C LEU A 59 -18.38 -5.01 -4.54
N GLY A 60 -18.98 -4.39 -3.51
CA GLY A 60 -20.22 -3.64 -3.62
C GLY A 60 -20.12 -2.35 -4.46
N PHE A 61 -18.91 -1.99 -4.93
CA PHE A 61 -18.62 -0.79 -5.73
C PHE A 61 -18.01 -1.18 -7.08
N PRO A 62 -18.58 -0.70 -8.21
CA PRO A 62 -18.08 -1.00 -9.54
C PRO A 62 -16.60 -0.59 -9.71
N GLY A 63 -15.82 -1.44 -10.37
CA GLY A 63 -14.40 -1.20 -10.66
C GLY A 63 -13.44 -1.79 -9.63
N SER A 64 -13.92 -2.19 -8.44
CA SER A 64 -13.09 -2.91 -7.48
C SER A 64 -12.80 -4.33 -7.95
N ILE A 65 -11.54 -4.76 -7.78
CA ILE A 65 -11.05 -6.11 -8.14
C ILE A 65 -10.39 -6.70 -6.90
N THR A 66 -10.61 -7.97 -6.62
CA THR A 66 -10.00 -8.64 -5.48
C THR A 66 -9.43 -10.01 -5.84
N LEU A 67 -8.36 -10.38 -5.16
CA LEU A 67 -7.90 -11.77 -5.06
C LEU A 67 -8.48 -12.42 -3.80
N ARG A 68 -8.60 -13.74 -3.80
CA ARG A 68 -8.75 -14.50 -2.56
C ARG A 68 -7.42 -14.47 -1.79
N PRO A 69 -7.41 -14.51 -0.44
CA PRO A 69 -6.16 -14.58 0.31
C PRO A 69 -5.23 -15.70 -0.17
N SER A 70 -5.74 -16.90 -0.42
CA SER A 70 -4.96 -18.03 -0.94
C SER A 70 -4.34 -17.76 -2.32
N THR A 71 -5.05 -17.05 -3.20
CA THR A 71 -4.52 -16.67 -4.53
C THR A 71 -3.42 -15.62 -4.39
N MET A 72 -3.59 -14.64 -3.50
CA MET A 72 -2.57 -13.63 -3.24
C MET A 72 -1.31 -14.24 -2.62
N VAL A 73 -1.46 -15.18 -1.67
CA VAL A 73 -0.33 -15.93 -1.09
C VAL A 73 0.44 -16.65 -2.19
N ALA A 74 -0.24 -17.43 -3.03
CA ALA A 74 0.41 -18.15 -4.14
C ALA A 74 1.12 -17.21 -5.11
N ALA A 75 0.46 -16.12 -5.53
CA ALA A 75 1.06 -15.17 -6.46
C ALA A 75 2.27 -14.44 -5.86
N MET A 76 2.21 -14.07 -4.58
CA MET A 76 3.37 -13.47 -3.89
C MET A 76 4.56 -14.44 -3.82
N ASN A 77 4.31 -15.71 -3.53
CA ASN A 77 5.36 -16.73 -3.48
C ASN A 77 5.98 -16.94 -4.86
N ASP A 78 5.19 -16.98 -5.94
CA ASP A 78 5.71 -17.04 -7.30
C ASP A 78 6.65 -15.85 -7.63
N TRP A 79 6.32 -14.65 -7.15
CA TRP A 79 7.17 -13.47 -7.32
C TRP A 79 8.46 -13.58 -6.50
N ILE A 80 8.34 -13.96 -5.23
CA ILE A 80 9.48 -14.14 -4.32
C ILE A 80 10.45 -15.16 -4.89
N ASP A 81 9.97 -16.33 -5.30
CA ASP A 81 10.79 -17.42 -5.86
C ASP A 81 11.47 -17.00 -7.16
N SER A 82 10.75 -16.27 -8.03
CA SER A 82 11.31 -15.73 -9.26
C SER A 82 12.45 -14.75 -9.00
N LEU A 83 12.28 -13.85 -8.03
CA LEU A 83 13.31 -12.89 -7.64
C LEU A 83 14.52 -13.58 -6.98
N ALA A 84 14.26 -14.50 -6.06
CA ALA A 84 15.30 -15.29 -5.39
C ALA A 84 16.13 -16.12 -6.36
N ARG A 85 15.47 -16.74 -7.35
CA ARG A 85 16.14 -17.49 -8.43
C ARG A 85 17.16 -16.64 -9.20
N HIS A 86 16.90 -15.33 -9.32
CA HIS A 86 17.81 -14.40 -10.00
C HIS A 86 18.86 -13.77 -9.08
N GLY A 87 18.84 -14.10 -7.79
CA GLY A 87 19.84 -13.68 -6.83
C GLY A 87 19.46 -12.42 -6.02
N PHE A 88 18.19 -12.08 -5.93
CA PHE A 88 17.72 -11.15 -4.92
C PHE A 88 17.65 -11.86 -3.56
N GLU A 89 18.23 -11.23 -2.54
CA GLU A 89 18.35 -11.79 -1.18
C GLU A 89 17.59 -10.96 -0.13
N ARG A 90 17.17 -9.75 -0.50
CA ARG A 90 16.40 -8.82 0.34
C ARG A 90 15.21 -8.29 -0.44
N ILE A 91 14.00 -8.79 -0.14
CA ILE A 91 12.78 -8.39 -0.85
C ILE A 91 11.88 -7.63 0.12
N TYR A 92 11.70 -6.34 -0.15
CA TYR A 92 10.92 -5.42 0.68
C TYR A 92 9.60 -5.10 0.01
N PHE A 93 8.47 -5.41 0.67
CA PHE A 93 7.14 -5.06 0.19
C PHE A 93 6.66 -3.78 0.86
N LEU A 94 6.46 -2.71 0.10
CA LEU A 94 5.83 -1.47 0.58
C LEU A 94 4.33 -1.55 0.32
N ASN A 95 3.55 -1.76 1.37
CA ASN A 95 2.11 -1.96 1.27
C ASN A 95 1.34 -0.64 1.38
N GLY A 96 0.28 -0.51 0.57
CA GLY A 96 -0.67 0.60 0.61
C GLY A 96 -2.07 0.23 1.08
N HIS A 97 -2.37 -1.07 1.30
CA HIS A 97 -3.71 -1.55 1.61
C HIS A 97 -3.78 -2.31 2.94
N GLY A 98 -4.63 -1.83 3.85
CA GLY A 98 -4.82 -2.48 5.15
C GLY A 98 -5.28 -3.93 5.07
N GLY A 99 -6.15 -4.26 4.11
CA GLY A 99 -6.67 -5.60 3.87
C GLY A 99 -5.62 -6.63 3.45
N ASN A 100 -4.45 -6.19 2.99
CA ASN A 100 -3.36 -7.08 2.60
C ASN A 100 -2.51 -7.57 3.77
N ILE A 101 -2.50 -6.86 4.92
CA ILE A 101 -1.51 -7.05 5.98
C ILE A 101 -1.42 -8.51 6.44
N ALA A 102 -2.55 -9.11 6.82
CA ALA A 102 -2.58 -10.50 7.28
C ALA A 102 -2.15 -11.50 6.19
N THR A 103 -2.53 -11.24 4.94
CA THR A 103 -2.20 -12.10 3.79
C THR A 103 -0.73 -12.00 3.41
N ILE A 104 -0.12 -10.83 3.50
CA ILE A 104 1.34 -10.65 3.31
C ILE A 104 2.10 -11.48 4.35
N GLN A 105 1.70 -11.43 5.62
CA GLN A 105 2.34 -12.22 6.68
C GLN A 105 2.17 -13.74 6.45
N ALA A 106 0.99 -14.16 5.97
CA ALA A 106 0.75 -15.56 5.61
C ALA A 106 1.64 -15.99 4.41
N ALA A 107 1.81 -15.14 3.40
CA ALA A 107 2.69 -15.42 2.28
C ALA A 107 4.16 -15.57 2.71
N PHE A 108 4.63 -14.73 3.63
CA PHE A 108 5.99 -14.84 4.18
C PHE A 108 6.18 -16.12 4.98
N ALA A 109 5.18 -16.48 5.82
CA ALA A 109 5.21 -17.72 6.58
C ALA A 109 5.26 -18.96 5.66
N GLU A 110 4.45 -18.98 4.60
CA GLU A 110 4.43 -20.04 3.58
C GLU A 110 5.79 -20.15 2.86
N SER A 111 6.35 -19.00 2.44
CA SER A 111 7.64 -18.91 1.78
C SER A 111 8.78 -19.50 2.63
N TYR A 112 8.84 -19.14 3.91
CA TYR A 112 9.84 -19.69 4.84
C TYR A 112 9.58 -21.16 5.22
N ALA A 113 8.31 -21.58 5.25
CA ALA A 113 7.94 -22.95 5.59
C ALA A 113 8.49 -23.96 4.58
N GLY A 114 8.49 -23.65 3.28
CA GLY A 114 9.06 -24.51 2.24
C GLY A 114 10.50 -24.88 2.55
N TRP A 115 11.36 -23.88 2.74
CA TRP A 115 12.78 -24.07 3.07
C TRP A 115 12.97 -24.83 4.39
N SER A 116 12.21 -24.47 5.43
CA SER A 116 12.33 -25.10 6.76
C SER A 116 11.90 -26.57 6.75
N LEU A 117 10.86 -26.93 6.00
CA LEU A 117 10.38 -28.31 5.86
C LEU A 117 11.34 -29.18 5.07
N ASP A 118 12.05 -28.60 4.10
CA ASP A 118 13.07 -29.29 3.33
C ASP A 118 14.43 -29.41 4.09
N GLY A 119 14.54 -28.79 5.27
CA GLY A 119 15.77 -28.75 6.06
C GLY A 119 16.84 -27.84 5.49
N GLU A 120 16.46 -26.92 4.62
CA GLU A 120 17.34 -25.99 3.92
C GLU A 120 17.29 -24.59 4.54
N ALA A 121 18.40 -23.85 4.43
CA ALA A 121 18.43 -22.44 4.83
C ALA A 121 17.81 -21.58 3.73
N CYS A 122 16.87 -20.71 4.10
CA CYS A 122 16.27 -19.77 3.18
C CYS A 122 17.32 -18.75 2.69
N PRO A 123 17.52 -18.59 1.36
CA PRO A 123 18.56 -17.71 0.82
C PRO A 123 18.17 -16.23 0.81
N TYR A 124 16.98 -15.88 1.25
CA TYR A 124 16.48 -14.51 1.24
C TYR A 124 15.78 -14.14 2.55
N GLN A 125 15.62 -12.84 2.73
CA GLN A 125 14.80 -12.26 3.80
C GLN A 125 13.69 -11.40 3.19
N LEU A 126 12.52 -11.45 3.84
CA LEU A 126 11.33 -10.71 3.45
C LEU A 126 11.00 -9.68 4.52
N LYS A 127 10.62 -8.49 4.10
CA LYS A 127 10.11 -7.43 4.98
C LYS A 127 8.91 -6.76 4.35
N SER A 128 7.94 -6.33 5.15
CA SER A 128 6.87 -5.45 4.70
C SER A 128 6.62 -4.34 5.72
N ASP A 129 6.41 -3.14 5.21
CA ASP A 129 5.89 -2.00 5.98
C ASP A 129 4.73 -1.37 5.20
N ASN A 130 3.79 -0.74 5.90
CA ASN A 130 2.76 0.06 5.25
C ASN A 130 3.28 1.50 5.12
N TRP A 131 3.13 2.13 3.94
CA TRP A 131 3.66 3.47 3.74
C TRP A 131 3.13 4.47 4.78
N PHE A 132 1.85 4.33 5.16
CA PHE A 132 1.16 5.22 6.11
C PHE A 132 1.58 5.00 7.58
N THR A 133 2.23 3.88 7.91
CA THR A 133 2.78 3.61 9.25
C THR A 133 4.31 3.72 9.31
N LEU A 134 4.97 4.12 8.24
CA LEU A 134 6.39 4.44 8.28
C LEU A 134 6.68 5.52 9.34
N PRO A 135 7.81 5.44 10.05
CA PRO A 135 8.13 6.38 11.13
C PRO A 135 7.96 7.85 10.74
N GLY A 136 7.13 8.58 11.50
CA GLY A 136 6.85 10.01 11.32
C GLY A 136 5.81 10.37 10.27
N VAL A 137 5.37 9.43 9.41
CA VAL A 137 4.42 9.74 8.34
C VAL A 137 3.02 10.06 8.89
N MET A 138 2.55 9.25 9.84
CA MET A 138 1.24 9.49 10.45
C MET A 138 1.18 10.83 11.21
N ASP A 139 2.29 11.26 11.81
CA ASP A 139 2.36 12.57 12.49
C ASP A 139 2.21 13.72 11.48
N VAL A 140 2.83 13.59 10.31
CA VAL A 140 2.65 14.55 9.20
C VAL A 140 1.20 14.54 8.72
N CYS A 141 0.60 13.37 8.46
CA CYS A 141 -0.80 13.25 8.04
C CYS A 141 -1.75 13.93 9.05
N LYS A 142 -1.61 13.64 10.35
CA LYS A 142 -2.43 14.24 11.41
C LYS A 142 -2.22 15.76 11.56
N SER A 143 -1.01 16.23 11.28
CA SER A 143 -0.71 17.68 11.27
C SER A 143 -1.43 18.41 10.14
N ILE A 144 -1.49 17.78 8.96
CA ILE A 144 -2.15 18.33 7.76
C ILE A 144 -3.66 18.17 7.83
N PHE A 145 -4.14 17.05 8.38
CA PHE A 145 -5.55 16.68 8.50
C PHE A 145 -5.92 16.37 9.95
N PRO A 146 -6.08 17.41 10.80
CA PRO A 146 -6.39 17.20 12.22
C PRO A 146 -7.79 16.60 12.46
N MET A 147 -8.67 16.62 11.45
CA MET A 147 -10.01 16.06 11.48
C MET A 147 -10.35 15.43 10.13
N GLY A 148 -11.08 14.31 10.14
CA GLY A 148 -11.59 13.66 8.92
C GLY A 148 -10.53 12.91 8.12
N GLU A 149 -9.43 12.48 8.76
CA GLU A 149 -8.47 11.57 8.13
C GLU A 149 -9.11 10.20 7.91
N GLY A 150 -9.72 9.61 8.96
CA GLY A 150 -10.41 8.32 8.86
C GLY A 150 -9.48 7.12 8.69
N SER A 151 -10.04 6.02 8.16
CA SER A 151 -9.33 4.77 7.96
C SER A 151 -9.45 4.19 6.54
N HIS A 152 -10.34 4.76 5.70
CA HIS A 152 -10.45 4.42 4.28
C HIS A 152 -10.92 5.62 3.46
N ALA A 153 -10.43 5.72 2.24
CA ALA A 153 -10.56 6.90 1.38
C ALA A 153 -10.12 8.17 2.13
N THR A 154 -8.95 8.09 2.75
CA THR A 154 -8.41 9.13 3.64
C THR A 154 -7.99 10.36 2.85
N ALA A 155 -7.97 11.51 3.51
CA ALA A 155 -7.51 12.74 2.87
C ALA A 155 -6.02 12.66 2.51
N SER A 156 -5.22 11.91 3.29
CA SER A 156 -3.79 11.73 3.04
C SER A 156 -3.52 10.89 1.78
N GLU A 157 -4.12 9.71 1.65
CA GLU A 157 -3.88 8.83 0.49
C GLU A 157 -4.41 9.42 -0.82
N VAL A 158 -5.58 10.08 -0.77
CA VAL A 158 -6.11 10.81 -1.94
C VAL A 158 -5.19 11.97 -2.32
N SER A 159 -4.57 12.66 -1.34
CA SER A 159 -3.58 13.71 -1.63
C SER A 159 -2.31 13.14 -2.30
N VAL A 160 -1.82 11.99 -1.85
CA VAL A 160 -0.67 11.31 -2.47
C VAL A 160 -0.96 10.96 -3.93
N THR A 161 -2.17 10.43 -4.22
CA THR A 161 -2.55 10.15 -5.61
C THR A 161 -2.70 11.41 -6.44
N TYR A 162 -3.23 12.49 -5.89
CA TYR A 162 -3.33 13.79 -6.59
C TYR A 162 -1.96 14.43 -6.83
N TYR A 163 -0.98 14.20 -5.96
CA TYR A 163 0.40 14.60 -6.22
C TYR A 163 0.97 13.88 -7.44
N GLY A 164 0.76 12.57 -7.54
CA GLY A 164 1.23 11.80 -8.70
C GLY A 164 0.43 12.03 -9.98
N TYR A 165 -0.85 12.39 -9.85
CA TYR A 165 -1.81 12.55 -10.97
C TYR A 165 -2.68 13.79 -10.75
N PRO A 166 -2.12 15.00 -10.83
CA PRO A 166 -2.84 16.24 -10.50
C PRO A 166 -4.04 16.50 -11.41
N GLU A 167 -4.01 15.99 -12.64
CA GLU A 167 -5.13 16.09 -13.59
C GLU A 167 -6.35 15.25 -13.17
N ALA A 168 -6.17 14.30 -12.26
CA ALA A 168 -7.26 13.46 -11.73
C ALA A 168 -8.00 14.09 -10.54
N GLN A 169 -7.55 15.25 -10.06
CA GLN A 169 -8.19 15.93 -8.94
C GLN A 169 -9.66 16.25 -9.22
N LYS A 170 -10.54 15.90 -8.28
CA LYS A 170 -11.98 16.16 -8.36
C LYS A 170 -12.44 16.96 -7.16
N THR A 171 -13.25 17.97 -7.40
CA THR A 171 -14.00 18.68 -6.34
C THR A 171 -15.36 18.03 -6.19
N VAL A 172 -15.60 17.41 -5.05
CA VAL A 172 -16.87 16.73 -4.73
C VAL A 172 -17.32 17.21 -3.33
N GLU A 173 -18.59 17.58 -3.22
CA GLU A 173 -19.19 17.84 -1.92
C GLU A 173 -19.44 16.52 -1.19
N MET A 174 -18.97 16.43 0.05
CA MET A 174 -19.13 15.23 0.88
C MET A 174 -20.39 15.37 1.78
N SER A 175 -21.25 14.35 1.74
CA SER A 175 -22.45 14.28 2.58
C SER A 175 -22.63 12.87 3.17
N PRO A 176 -22.45 12.70 4.50
CA PRO A 176 -21.99 13.70 5.48
C PRO A 176 -20.54 14.14 5.17
N LYS A 177 -20.12 15.30 5.69
CA LYS A 177 -18.78 15.82 5.43
C LYS A 177 -17.70 14.86 5.89
N ILE A 178 -17.78 14.37 7.13
CA ILE A 178 -16.96 13.26 7.65
C ILE A 178 -17.85 12.01 7.59
N ALA A 179 -17.36 10.97 6.94
CA ALA A 179 -18.07 9.70 6.81
C ALA A 179 -18.23 8.99 8.17
N PRO A 180 -19.22 8.10 8.32
CA PRO A 180 -19.36 7.30 9.53
C PRO A 180 -18.17 6.37 9.75
N GLU A 181 -17.95 5.98 11.00
CA GLU A 181 -17.07 4.87 11.40
C GLU A 181 -17.91 3.65 11.72
N GLY A 182 -17.32 2.46 11.69
CA GLY A 182 -17.99 1.21 12.04
C GLY A 182 -17.21 -0.01 11.55
N ASP A 183 -17.70 -1.18 11.96
CA ASP A 183 -17.21 -2.47 11.53
C ASP A 183 -18.01 -2.97 10.33
N PHE A 184 -17.44 -3.93 9.61
CA PHE A 184 -18.06 -4.59 8.46
C PHE A 184 -17.57 -6.03 8.32
N THR A 185 -18.31 -6.84 7.59
CA THR A 185 -17.99 -8.26 7.33
C THR A 185 -17.78 -8.53 5.85
N ASP A 186 -18.80 -8.35 5.03
CA ASP A 186 -18.76 -8.61 3.59
C ASP A 186 -19.07 -7.36 2.75
N ALA A 187 -19.11 -7.53 1.44
CA ALA A 187 -19.35 -6.42 0.52
C ALA A 187 -20.74 -5.78 0.63
N ALA A 188 -21.75 -6.57 0.99
CA ALA A 188 -23.12 -6.06 1.15
C ALA A 188 -23.22 -5.25 2.45
N ASP A 189 -22.69 -5.77 3.53
CA ASP A 189 -22.59 -5.11 4.82
C ASP A 189 -21.77 -3.82 4.74
N TYR A 190 -20.59 -3.87 4.09
CA TYR A 190 -19.78 -2.68 3.84
C TYR A 190 -20.57 -1.60 3.09
N ARG A 191 -21.24 -1.97 1.97
CA ARG A 191 -22.01 -1.03 1.16
C ARG A 191 -23.18 -0.40 1.91
N ASN A 192 -23.81 -1.16 2.81
CA ASN A 192 -24.91 -0.65 3.65
C ASN A 192 -24.40 0.31 4.74
N THR A 193 -23.28 -0.02 5.37
CA THR A 193 -22.69 0.78 6.45
C THR A 193 -22.02 2.05 5.91
N PHE A 194 -21.36 1.93 4.76
CA PHE A 194 -20.59 3.00 4.11
C PHE A 194 -21.08 3.25 2.68
N PRO A 195 -22.24 3.91 2.49
CA PRO A 195 -22.88 4.00 1.16
C PRO A 195 -22.06 4.68 0.07
N ASP A 196 -21.14 5.57 0.42
CA ASP A 196 -20.22 6.24 -0.51
C ASP A 196 -18.79 5.67 -0.47
N GLY A 197 -18.56 4.64 0.33
CA GLY A 197 -17.31 3.89 0.43
C GLY A 197 -16.29 4.43 1.41
N ARG A 198 -16.49 5.60 2.01
CA ARG A 198 -15.56 6.22 2.96
C ARG A 198 -15.76 5.68 4.38
N ILE A 199 -14.68 5.61 5.17
CA ILE A 199 -14.74 5.29 6.61
C ILE A 199 -14.08 6.39 7.42
N GLY A 200 -14.84 7.16 8.19
CA GLY A 200 -14.37 8.21 9.09
C GLY A 200 -13.68 9.37 8.37
N SER A 201 -13.68 9.43 7.05
CA SER A 201 -12.85 10.33 6.26
C SER A 201 -13.62 11.47 5.59
N ASP A 202 -12.86 12.53 5.29
CA ASP A 202 -13.26 13.68 4.45
C ASP A 202 -12.18 13.96 3.39
N PRO A 203 -12.11 13.16 2.31
CA PRO A 203 -11.11 13.36 1.25
C PRO A 203 -11.34 14.62 0.40
N SER A 204 -12.39 15.41 0.63
CA SER A 204 -12.53 16.72 -0.02
C SER A 204 -11.43 17.71 0.36
N GLN A 205 -10.69 17.41 1.45
CA GLN A 205 -9.54 18.19 1.91
C GLN A 205 -8.26 17.91 1.12
N ALA A 206 -8.25 16.85 0.27
CA ALA A 206 -7.06 16.41 -0.45
C ALA A 206 -6.63 17.40 -1.52
N THR A 207 -5.33 17.66 -1.60
CA THR A 207 -4.70 18.45 -2.67
C THR A 207 -3.34 17.90 -3.07
N PRO A 208 -2.85 18.20 -4.30
CA PRO A 208 -1.50 17.81 -4.72
C PRO A 208 -0.39 18.33 -3.81
N GLU A 209 -0.52 19.56 -3.29
CA GLU A 209 0.49 20.20 -2.43
C GLU A 209 0.63 19.45 -1.09
N LYS A 210 -0.50 19.08 -0.48
CA LYS A 210 -0.52 18.25 0.74
C LYS A 210 0.06 16.86 0.47
N GLY A 211 -0.24 16.30 -0.69
CA GLY A 211 0.36 15.05 -1.17
C GLY A 211 1.88 15.13 -1.25
N ALA A 212 2.42 16.24 -1.79
CA ALA A 212 3.86 16.47 -1.87
C ALA A 212 4.54 16.46 -0.48
N GLU A 213 3.92 17.05 0.54
CA GLU A 213 4.45 17.04 1.91
C GLU A 213 4.47 15.61 2.49
N ILE A 214 3.41 14.84 2.27
CA ILE A 214 3.30 13.45 2.74
C ILE A 214 4.31 12.56 2.00
N VAL A 215 4.41 12.65 0.67
CA VAL A 215 5.37 11.87 -0.13
C VAL A 215 6.79 12.18 0.31
N LYS A 216 7.14 13.44 0.57
CA LYS A 216 8.45 13.83 1.08
C LYS A 216 8.79 13.14 2.40
N ALA A 217 7.85 13.09 3.35
CA ALA A 217 8.05 12.44 4.63
C ALA A 217 8.15 10.91 4.49
N ALA A 218 7.23 10.30 3.71
CA ALA A 218 7.19 8.87 3.48
C ALA A 218 8.44 8.37 2.73
N LYS A 219 8.88 9.10 1.70
CA LYS A 219 10.12 8.83 0.96
C LYS A 219 11.35 8.83 1.87
N ALA A 220 11.53 9.88 2.67
CA ALA A 220 12.67 9.99 3.58
C ALA A 220 12.69 8.88 4.64
N SER A 221 11.51 8.47 5.11
CA SER A 221 11.38 7.35 6.05
C SER A 221 11.65 6.01 5.37
N LEU A 222 11.09 5.78 4.17
CA LEU A 222 11.28 4.55 3.40
C LEU A 222 12.76 4.31 3.08
N ILE A 223 13.49 5.33 2.63
CA ILE A 223 14.93 5.22 2.32
C ILE A 223 15.67 4.63 3.52
N LYS A 224 15.46 5.17 4.72
CA LYS A 224 16.10 4.66 5.95
C LYS A 224 15.74 3.21 6.26
N GLN A 225 14.47 2.83 6.07
CA GLN A 225 14.01 1.46 6.33
C GLN A 225 14.60 0.47 5.33
N VAL A 226 14.69 0.86 4.05
CA VAL A 226 15.23 0.02 2.98
C VAL A 226 16.74 -0.13 3.13
N GLU A 227 17.48 0.95 3.35
CA GLU A 227 18.93 0.91 3.57
C GLU A 227 19.29 -0.01 4.74
N ALA A 228 18.65 0.18 5.89
CA ALA A 228 18.86 -0.67 7.07
C ALA A 228 18.55 -2.15 6.81
N PHE A 229 17.52 -2.46 6.00
CA PHE A 229 17.18 -3.83 5.66
C PHE A 229 18.11 -4.44 4.60
N PHE A 230 18.62 -3.65 3.67
CA PHE A 230 19.53 -4.16 2.63
C PHE A 230 20.96 -4.38 3.14
N GLU A 231 21.36 -3.70 4.22
CA GLU A 231 22.66 -3.84 4.87
C GLU A 231 22.71 -4.95 5.94
N ALA A 232 21.54 -5.41 6.43
CA ALA A 232 21.43 -6.46 7.46
C ALA A 232 21.68 -7.86 6.89
#